data_ab2837ebc859c92a3c59be4051133607
#
_entry.id   ab2837ebc859c92a3c59be4051133607
#
_cell.length_a   1.000
_cell.length_b   1.000
_cell.length_c   1.000
_cell.angle_alpha   90.00
_cell.angle_beta   90.00
_cell.angle_gamma   90.00
#
_symmetry.space_group_name_H-M   'P 1'
#
loop_
_entity.id
_entity.type
_entity.pdbx_description
1 polymer ?
#
loop_
_entity_poly.entity_id
_entity_poly.type
_entity_poly.pdbx_seq_one_letter_code
_entity_poly.pdbx_strand_id
1 'polypeptide(L)'
;AGPTFFKNLKKNFKSYVCLGLIIILSASIVCVICITLGKGDTVHEHEEFKAILVGLLSGALTSTPAFSAAKDAVGPQYEDFVSVGYGIAYLFGVIGVVLFVQLVPKFAKANMEEEVKKITADSDGGSKRIYNGKLIEFDSFGIMPFALAAVLGMTIGSISYKGFSLTTTGGCILVSLVMGQFGRIGKISIMPKGSTLRVFRELGLMFFLIGAGISGGAKFVEVFNAKYLFYGVLMTLIPMIIGYLFAKYVLKLPLLNNLGSITGGMTSTPALGTLIQVSGTEDIATAYAATYPIALISVVIAAKLIVMFC
;
A
#
# COMPACT_ATOMS: atom_id res chain seq x y z
N ALA A 1 1.97 -8.84 8.46
CA ALA A 1 2.89 -7.81 8.94
C ALA A 1 3.09 -7.83 10.47
N GLY A 2 2.14 -8.30 11.27
CA GLY A 2 2.07 -8.15 12.73
C GLY A 2 3.30 -8.55 13.55
N PRO A 3 3.44 -9.81 14.01
CA PRO A 3 4.40 -10.15 15.09
C PRO A 3 5.88 -10.01 14.73
N THR A 4 6.22 -9.98 13.44
CA THR A 4 7.60 -9.88 12.95
C THR A 4 7.97 -8.47 12.48
N PHE A 5 6.99 -7.57 12.37
CA PHE A 5 7.19 -6.23 11.82
C PHE A 5 8.29 -5.43 12.51
N PHE A 6 8.19 -5.18 13.82
CA PHE A 6 9.18 -4.38 14.53
C PHE A 6 10.55 -5.07 14.66
N LYS A 7 10.60 -6.41 14.61
CA LYS A 7 11.87 -7.14 14.65
C LYS A 7 12.61 -7.01 13.32
N ASN A 8 11.93 -7.21 12.21
CA ASN A 8 12.50 -7.04 10.87
C ASN A 8 12.81 -5.57 10.56
N LEU A 9 11.94 -4.68 11.04
CA LEU A 9 12.17 -3.25 11.05
C LEU A 9 13.49 -2.90 11.74
N LYS A 10 13.83 -3.54 12.87
CA LYS A 10 15.04 -3.24 13.63
C LYS A 10 16.34 -3.69 12.92
N LYS A 11 16.32 -4.83 12.20
CA LYS A 11 17.51 -5.38 11.51
C LYS A 11 17.85 -4.61 10.22
N ASN A 12 16.84 -4.29 9.39
CA ASN A 12 17.01 -3.64 8.09
C ASN A 12 16.15 -2.36 7.97
N PHE A 13 15.83 -1.75 9.10
CA PHE A 13 14.92 -0.60 9.20
C PHE A 13 15.25 0.48 8.19
N LYS A 14 16.50 0.93 8.20
CA LYS A 14 16.95 2.03 7.34
C LYS A 14 16.71 1.72 5.86
N SER A 15 17.03 0.50 5.42
CA SER A 15 16.92 0.12 4.01
C SER A 15 15.47 0.04 3.53
N TYR A 16 14.61 -0.66 4.26
CA TYR A 16 13.22 -0.87 3.83
C TYR A 16 12.36 0.39 4.00
N VAL A 17 12.57 1.14 5.09
CA VAL A 17 11.91 2.44 5.29
C VAL A 17 12.32 3.43 4.22
N CYS A 18 13.63 3.55 3.98
CA CYS A 18 14.16 4.46 2.95
C CYS A 18 13.62 4.10 1.56
N LEU A 19 13.54 2.81 1.23
CA LEU A 19 13.02 2.35 -0.06
C LEU A 19 11.53 2.65 -0.20
N GLY A 20 10.72 2.37 0.84
CA GLY A 20 9.30 2.72 0.85
C GLY A 20 9.07 4.22 0.65
N LEU A 21 9.82 5.05 1.37
CA LEU A 21 9.75 6.51 1.23
C LEU A 21 10.15 6.98 -0.17
N ILE A 22 11.23 6.43 -0.76
CA ILE A 22 11.68 6.79 -2.10
C ILE A 22 10.64 6.44 -3.17
N ILE A 23 10.00 5.27 -3.06
CA ILE A 23 8.93 4.87 -3.98
C ILE A 23 7.77 5.87 -3.89
N ILE A 24 7.29 6.19 -2.69
CA ILE A 24 6.17 7.12 -2.51
C ILE A 24 6.55 8.54 -2.92
N LEU A 25 7.74 9.03 -2.55
CA LEU A 25 8.21 10.35 -2.96
C LEU A 25 8.34 10.47 -4.47
N SER A 26 8.91 9.47 -5.14
CA SER A 26 9.04 9.49 -6.60
C SER A 26 7.67 9.48 -7.29
N ALA A 27 6.71 8.67 -6.81
CA ALA A 27 5.34 8.68 -7.31
C ALA A 27 4.67 10.04 -7.11
N SER A 28 4.82 10.63 -5.92
CA SER A 28 4.28 11.95 -5.58
C SER A 28 4.86 13.05 -6.44
N ILE A 29 6.18 13.03 -6.67
CA ILE A 29 6.85 14.00 -7.56
C ILE A 29 6.30 13.89 -8.98
N VAL A 30 6.13 12.69 -9.52
CA VAL A 30 5.53 12.48 -10.84
C VAL A 30 4.11 13.04 -10.88
N CYS A 31 3.31 12.80 -9.83
CA CYS A 31 1.95 13.34 -9.74
C CYS A 31 1.96 14.88 -9.75
N VAL A 32 2.80 15.52 -8.92
CA VAL A 32 2.93 16.98 -8.86
C VAL A 32 3.38 17.55 -10.20
N ILE A 33 4.36 16.91 -10.86
CA ILE A 33 4.80 17.33 -12.21
C ILE A 33 3.62 17.25 -13.19
N CYS A 34 2.84 16.17 -13.17
CA CYS A 34 1.68 16.03 -14.05
C CYS A 34 0.61 17.09 -13.75
N ILE A 35 0.37 17.43 -12.47
CA ILE A 35 -0.56 18.51 -12.09
C ILE A 35 -0.07 19.85 -12.61
N THR A 36 1.21 20.16 -12.43
CA THR A 36 1.78 21.46 -12.85
C THR A 36 1.85 21.64 -14.37
N LEU A 37 2.07 20.56 -15.11
CA LEU A 37 2.11 20.58 -16.58
C LEU A 37 0.72 20.64 -17.22
N GLY A 38 -0.31 20.16 -16.55
CA GLY A 38 -1.66 20.03 -17.07
C GLY A 38 -2.67 20.97 -16.45
N LYS A 39 -2.24 22.15 -15.95
CA LYS A 39 -3.15 23.14 -15.36
C LYS A 39 -4.33 23.43 -16.28
N GLY A 40 -5.55 23.36 -15.75
CA GLY A 40 -6.75 23.86 -16.42
C GLY A 40 -6.77 25.38 -16.50
N ASP A 41 -7.53 25.91 -17.45
CA ASP A 41 -7.62 27.36 -17.68
C ASP A 41 -8.41 28.10 -16.59
N THR A 42 -9.26 27.38 -15.87
CA THR A 42 -10.06 27.88 -14.74
C THR A 42 -9.70 27.21 -13.42
N VAL A 43 -9.99 27.87 -12.27
CA VAL A 43 -9.75 27.30 -10.93
C VAL A 43 -10.54 26.00 -10.75
N HIS A 44 -11.77 25.93 -11.26
CA HIS A 44 -12.62 24.74 -11.17
C HIS A 44 -12.05 23.56 -11.96
N GLU A 45 -11.64 23.77 -13.20
CA GLU A 45 -10.96 22.75 -14.02
C GLU A 45 -9.66 22.29 -13.40
N HIS A 46 -8.93 23.18 -12.74
CA HIS A 46 -7.69 22.81 -12.04
C HIS A 46 -7.97 21.89 -10.85
N GLU A 47 -8.99 22.17 -10.04
CA GLU A 47 -9.38 21.33 -8.91
C GLU A 47 -9.89 19.95 -9.36
N GLU A 48 -10.70 19.88 -10.44
CA GLU A 48 -11.12 18.61 -11.04
C GLU A 48 -9.92 17.80 -11.53
N PHE A 49 -9.02 18.43 -12.28
CA PHE A 49 -7.82 17.80 -12.80
C PHE A 49 -6.91 17.29 -11.68
N LYS A 50 -6.69 18.09 -10.64
CA LYS A 50 -5.94 17.70 -9.45
C LYS A 50 -6.57 16.50 -8.76
N ALA A 51 -7.88 16.50 -8.57
CA ALA A 51 -8.62 15.38 -7.96
C ALA A 51 -8.44 14.08 -8.77
N ILE A 52 -8.55 14.16 -10.11
CA ILE A 52 -8.27 13.01 -10.99
C ILE A 52 -6.84 12.52 -10.80
N LEU A 53 -5.84 13.40 -10.80
CA LEU A 53 -4.42 13.00 -10.72
C LEU A 53 -4.07 12.39 -9.36
N VAL A 54 -4.63 12.87 -8.26
CA VAL A 54 -4.45 12.23 -6.95
C VAL A 54 -5.16 10.88 -6.88
N GLY A 55 -6.31 10.76 -7.55
CA GLY A 55 -6.95 9.46 -7.80
C GLY A 55 -6.07 8.51 -8.60
N LEU A 56 -5.47 8.98 -9.71
CA LEU A 56 -4.49 8.21 -10.50
C LEU A 56 -3.30 7.76 -9.65
N LEU A 57 -2.72 8.63 -8.84
CA LEU A 57 -1.62 8.29 -7.93
C LEU A 57 -2.01 7.16 -6.99
N SER A 58 -3.18 7.28 -6.36
CA SER A 58 -3.70 6.26 -5.43
C SER A 58 -3.94 4.92 -6.13
N GLY A 59 -4.47 4.95 -7.35
CA GLY A 59 -4.70 3.76 -8.19
C GLY A 59 -3.38 3.14 -8.67
N ALA A 60 -2.44 3.93 -9.16
CA ALA A 60 -1.13 3.50 -9.64
C ALA A 60 -0.32 2.78 -8.55
N LEU A 61 -0.43 3.26 -7.31
CA LEU A 61 0.18 2.65 -6.13
C LEU A 61 -0.69 1.54 -5.51
N THR A 62 -1.82 1.22 -6.12
CA THR A 62 -2.81 0.22 -5.62
C THR A 62 -3.26 0.46 -4.17
N SER A 63 -3.28 1.73 -3.73
CA SER A 63 -3.49 2.12 -2.34
C SER A 63 -4.92 2.58 -2.06
N THR A 64 -5.75 1.68 -1.54
CA THR A 64 -7.08 1.97 -1.03
C THR A 64 -7.09 3.07 0.05
N PRO A 65 -6.16 3.07 1.03
CA PRO A 65 -6.11 4.13 2.03
C PRO A 65 -5.76 5.51 1.45
N ALA A 66 -4.88 5.56 0.44
CA ALA A 66 -4.57 6.82 -0.24
C ALA A 66 -5.79 7.35 -1.00
N PHE A 67 -6.56 6.47 -1.64
CA PHE A 67 -7.82 6.82 -2.29
C PHE A 67 -8.81 7.45 -1.30
N SER A 68 -9.06 6.80 -0.16
CA SER A 68 -9.96 7.35 0.86
C SER A 68 -9.45 8.69 1.37
N ALA A 69 -8.15 8.80 1.64
CA ALA A 69 -7.55 10.03 2.12
C ALA A 69 -7.62 11.18 1.10
N ALA A 70 -7.51 10.85 -0.19
CA ALA A 70 -7.69 11.81 -1.28
C ALA A 70 -9.14 12.30 -1.34
N LYS A 71 -10.13 11.39 -1.28
CA LYS A 71 -11.55 11.76 -1.23
C LYS A 71 -11.88 12.64 -0.03
N ASP A 72 -11.37 12.29 1.15
CA ASP A 72 -11.58 13.07 2.37
C ASP A 72 -10.92 14.47 2.31
N ALA A 73 -9.91 14.64 1.47
CA ALA A 73 -9.15 15.90 1.37
C ALA A 73 -9.69 16.86 0.31
N VAL A 74 -10.30 16.36 -0.77
CA VAL A 74 -10.95 17.19 -1.78
C VAL A 74 -12.34 17.66 -1.29
N GLY A 75 -12.88 18.71 -1.89
CA GLY A 75 -14.26 19.11 -1.61
C GLY A 75 -15.26 18.05 -2.10
N PRO A 76 -16.46 17.94 -1.48
CA PRO A 76 -17.44 16.89 -1.82
C PRO A 76 -17.81 16.85 -3.31
N GLN A 77 -17.77 17.98 -3.99
CA GLN A 77 -18.04 18.11 -5.43
C GLN A 77 -16.98 17.45 -6.32
N TYR A 78 -15.77 17.17 -5.77
CA TYR A 78 -14.65 16.61 -6.52
C TYR A 78 -14.38 15.12 -6.20
N GLU A 79 -15.09 14.52 -5.26
CA GLU A 79 -14.86 13.13 -4.83
C GLU A 79 -14.98 12.10 -5.96
N ASP A 80 -15.93 12.33 -6.89
CA ASP A 80 -16.15 11.43 -8.02
C ASP A 80 -14.97 11.46 -9.00
N PHE A 81 -14.33 12.60 -9.18
CA PHE A 81 -13.13 12.73 -10.02
C PHE A 81 -11.95 11.93 -9.45
N VAL A 82 -11.78 11.90 -8.13
CA VAL A 82 -10.81 11.01 -7.47
C VAL A 82 -11.13 9.55 -7.79
N SER A 83 -12.43 9.18 -7.78
CA SER A 83 -12.87 7.81 -8.08
C SER A 83 -12.61 7.43 -9.53
N VAL A 84 -12.82 8.34 -10.48
CA VAL A 84 -12.47 8.14 -11.91
C VAL A 84 -10.96 7.91 -12.06
N GLY A 85 -10.15 8.80 -11.50
CA GLY A 85 -8.69 8.67 -11.56
C GLY A 85 -8.21 7.34 -10.98
N TYR A 86 -8.71 6.97 -9.82
CA TYR A 86 -8.40 5.68 -9.18
C TYR A 86 -8.76 4.50 -10.08
N GLY A 87 -9.98 4.47 -10.63
CA GLY A 87 -10.44 3.39 -11.51
C GLY A 87 -9.57 3.23 -12.76
N ILE A 88 -9.17 4.36 -13.39
CA ILE A 88 -8.28 4.34 -14.56
C ILE A 88 -6.92 3.71 -14.23
N ALA A 89 -6.28 4.12 -13.12
CA ALA A 89 -4.92 3.72 -12.83
C ALA A 89 -4.81 2.40 -12.06
N TYR A 90 -5.83 2.01 -11.30
CA TYR A 90 -5.77 0.81 -10.44
C TYR A 90 -5.48 -0.48 -11.23
N LEU A 91 -6.18 -0.66 -12.36
CA LEU A 91 -5.98 -1.84 -13.21
C LEU A 91 -4.52 -1.91 -13.72
N PHE A 92 -4.00 -0.78 -14.20
CA PHE A 92 -2.61 -0.69 -14.64
C PHE A 92 -1.62 -0.81 -13.50
N GLY A 93 -1.95 -0.27 -12.33
CA GLY A 93 -1.17 -0.42 -11.11
C GLY A 93 -0.97 -1.89 -10.76
N VAL A 94 -2.05 -2.66 -10.68
CA VAL A 94 -2.00 -4.10 -10.38
C VAL A 94 -1.23 -4.87 -11.46
N ILE A 95 -1.62 -4.72 -12.73
CA ILE A 95 -0.98 -5.42 -13.85
C ILE A 95 0.49 -5.03 -13.96
N GLY A 96 0.80 -3.74 -13.85
CA GLY A 96 2.16 -3.22 -13.96
C GLY A 96 3.10 -3.81 -12.90
N VAL A 97 2.67 -3.81 -11.64
CA VAL A 97 3.49 -4.38 -10.54
C VAL A 97 3.63 -5.90 -10.70
N VAL A 98 2.56 -6.60 -11.07
CA VAL A 98 2.60 -8.06 -11.32
C VAL A 98 3.55 -8.39 -12.47
N LEU A 99 3.46 -7.69 -13.59
CA LEU A 99 4.38 -7.87 -14.72
C LEU A 99 5.83 -7.54 -14.33
N PHE A 100 6.03 -6.46 -13.58
CA PHE A 100 7.36 -6.06 -13.13
C PHE A 100 8.05 -7.17 -12.34
N VAL A 101 7.38 -7.76 -11.34
CA VAL A 101 7.97 -8.83 -10.53
C VAL A 101 8.18 -10.14 -11.28
N GLN A 102 7.46 -10.36 -12.39
CA GLN A 102 7.66 -11.53 -13.26
C GLN A 102 8.78 -11.32 -14.28
N LEU A 103 8.88 -10.12 -14.82
CA LEU A 103 9.81 -9.81 -15.93
C LEU A 103 11.22 -9.46 -15.43
N VAL A 104 11.34 -8.72 -14.33
CA VAL A 104 12.65 -8.29 -13.81
C VAL A 104 13.60 -9.47 -13.53
N PRO A 105 13.17 -10.57 -12.88
CA PRO A 105 14.04 -11.73 -12.70
C PRO A 105 14.49 -12.35 -14.01
N LYS A 106 13.62 -12.41 -15.03
CA LYS A 106 13.92 -12.94 -16.36
C LYS A 106 14.95 -12.06 -17.07
N PHE A 107 14.76 -10.74 -17.07
CA PHE A 107 15.71 -9.79 -17.67
C PHE A 107 17.05 -9.78 -16.94
N ALA A 108 17.05 -9.96 -15.62
CA ALA A 108 18.25 -10.07 -14.82
C ALA A 108 18.96 -11.44 -15.00
N LYS A 109 18.35 -12.39 -15.75
CA LYS A 109 18.83 -13.77 -15.89
C LYS A 109 19.14 -14.41 -14.53
N ALA A 110 18.30 -14.15 -13.53
CA ALA A 110 18.53 -14.56 -12.17
C ALA A 110 18.30 -16.07 -11.98
N ASN A 111 19.24 -16.73 -11.31
CA ASN A 111 19.03 -18.09 -10.85
C ASN A 111 18.21 -18.05 -9.56
N MET A 112 16.94 -18.47 -9.63
CA MET A 112 16.00 -18.39 -8.50
C MET A 112 16.48 -19.21 -7.29
N GLU A 113 17.10 -20.37 -7.48
CA GLU A 113 17.61 -21.19 -6.38
C GLU A 113 18.73 -20.47 -5.60
N GLU A 114 19.60 -19.76 -6.30
CA GLU A 114 20.66 -18.96 -5.67
C GLU A 114 20.09 -17.74 -4.94
N GLU A 115 19.12 -17.06 -5.54
CA GLU A 115 18.47 -15.91 -4.93
C GLU A 115 17.68 -16.31 -3.67
N VAL A 116 17.00 -17.46 -3.68
CA VAL A 116 16.33 -18.02 -2.51
C VAL A 116 17.34 -18.33 -1.39
N LYS A 117 18.48 -18.94 -1.71
CA LYS A 117 19.53 -19.22 -0.72
C LYS A 117 20.06 -17.96 -0.05
N LYS A 118 20.20 -16.84 -0.80
CA LYS A 118 20.64 -15.55 -0.24
C LYS A 118 19.66 -14.99 0.81
N ILE A 119 18.35 -15.14 0.61
CA ILE A 119 17.35 -14.63 1.55
C ILE A 119 17.11 -15.55 2.74
N THR A 120 17.19 -16.90 2.55
CA THR A 120 17.07 -17.85 3.66
C THR A 120 18.25 -17.77 4.62
N ALA A 121 19.47 -17.57 4.14
CA ALA A 121 20.63 -17.33 4.99
C ALA A 121 20.49 -16.08 5.89
N ASP A 122 19.78 -15.04 5.40
CA ASP A 122 19.48 -13.83 6.18
C ASP A 122 18.31 -14.01 7.18
N SER A 123 17.47 -15.02 6.98
CA SER A 123 16.24 -15.27 7.75
C SER A 123 16.46 -16.08 9.04
N ASP A 124 17.57 -16.79 9.19
CA ASP A 124 17.85 -17.72 10.30
C ASP A 124 17.95 -17.08 11.71
N GLY A 125 17.74 -15.76 11.83
CA GLY A 125 17.71 -15.04 13.12
C GLY A 125 16.32 -14.88 13.77
N GLY A 126 15.26 -15.50 13.29
CA GLY A 126 13.86 -15.21 13.65
C GLY A 126 13.07 -16.32 14.30
N SER A 127 13.56 -16.92 15.42
CA SER A 127 12.71 -17.79 16.23
C SER A 127 11.39 -17.09 16.63
N LYS A 128 10.26 -17.57 16.11
CA LYS A 128 8.93 -17.25 16.63
C LYS A 128 8.93 -17.64 18.11
N ARG A 129 8.81 -16.68 19.02
CA ARG A 129 8.42 -17.03 20.39
C ARG A 129 7.00 -17.57 20.35
N ILE A 130 6.87 -18.86 20.12
CA ILE A 130 5.61 -19.58 20.20
C ILE A 130 5.25 -19.60 21.69
N TYR A 131 4.16 -18.96 22.03
CA TYR A 131 3.61 -19.08 23.36
C TYR A 131 2.93 -20.43 23.49
N ASN A 132 3.49 -21.32 24.28
CA ASN A 132 2.96 -22.68 24.47
C ASN A 132 1.77 -22.75 25.43
N GLY A 133 1.25 -21.61 25.91
CA GLY A 133 0.07 -21.55 26.79
C GLY A 133 -1.22 -21.42 25.99
N LYS A 134 -2.33 -21.94 26.54
CA LYS A 134 -3.67 -21.78 25.97
C LYS A 134 -4.08 -20.32 26.08
N LEU A 135 -4.33 -19.65 24.94
CA LEU A 135 -4.85 -18.29 24.90
C LEU A 135 -6.37 -18.31 25.11
N ILE A 136 -6.88 -17.34 25.83
CA ILE A 136 -8.31 -17.07 25.96
C ILE A 136 -8.75 -16.32 24.71
N GLU A 137 -9.64 -16.90 23.92
CA GLU A 137 -10.26 -16.26 22.75
C GLU A 137 -11.61 -15.68 23.17
N PHE A 138 -11.93 -14.45 22.77
CA PHE A 138 -13.24 -13.84 23.05
C PHE A 138 -14.37 -14.50 22.26
N ASP A 139 -14.07 -14.91 21.03
CA ASP A 139 -14.99 -15.63 20.16
C ASP A 139 -14.23 -16.60 19.25
N SER A 140 -14.96 -17.56 18.67
CA SER A 140 -14.38 -18.64 17.86
C SER A 140 -13.76 -18.16 16.55
N PHE A 141 -14.11 -16.96 16.05
CA PHE A 141 -13.63 -16.40 14.78
C PHE A 141 -12.67 -15.23 14.98
N GLY A 142 -12.67 -14.58 16.13
CA GLY A 142 -11.91 -13.36 16.39
C GLY A 142 -12.56 -12.10 15.81
N ILE A 143 -13.90 -12.10 15.70
CA ILE A 143 -14.66 -10.93 15.21
C ILE A 143 -14.59 -9.79 16.22
N MET A 144 -14.66 -10.09 17.51
CA MET A 144 -14.59 -9.08 18.57
C MET A 144 -13.27 -8.28 18.55
N PRO A 145 -12.09 -8.91 18.49
CA PRO A 145 -10.83 -8.18 18.28
C PRO A 145 -10.80 -7.33 17.02
N PHE A 146 -11.38 -7.79 15.91
CA PHE A 146 -11.51 -7.03 14.68
C PHE A 146 -12.39 -5.79 14.87
N ALA A 147 -13.59 -5.96 15.47
CA ALA A 147 -14.50 -4.85 15.74
C ALA A 147 -13.86 -3.81 16.68
N LEU A 148 -13.15 -4.26 17.72
CA LEU A 148 -12.42 -3.38 18.62
C LEU A 148 -11.35 -2.58 17.90
N ALA A 149 -10.58 -3.22 17.01
CA ALA A 149 -9.58 -2.56 16.18
C ALA A 149 -10.21 -1.50 15.26
N ALA A 150 -11.37 -1.82 14.67
CA ALA A 150 -12.10 -0.89 13.79
C ALA A 150 -12.63 0.33 14.58
N VAL A 151 -13.28 0.11 15.73
CA VAL A 151 -13.81 1.21 16.56
C VAL A 151 -12.69 2.11 17.05
N LEU A 152 -11.63 1.56 17.63
CA LEU A 152 -10.48 2.34 18.10
C LEU A 152 -9.79 3.07 16.93
N GLY A 153 -9.67 2.40 15.78
CA GLY A 153 -9.07 2.98 14.58
C GLY A 153 -9.87 4.16 14.04
N MET A 154 -11.19 4.00 13.92
CA MET A 154 -12.07 5.10 13.48
C MET A 154 -12.02 6.27 14.46
N THR A 155 -12.09 6.01 15.77
CA THR A 155 -12.03 7.06 16.80
C THR A 155 -10.71 7.84 16.74
N ILE A 156 -9.57 7.14 16.66
CA ILE A 156 -8.24 7.79 16.57
C ILE A 156 -8.09 8.53 15.24
N GLY A 157 -8.57 7.93 14.16
CA GLY A 157 -8.48 8.51 12.81
C GLY A 157 -9.31 9.77 12.60
N SER A 158 -10.44 9.90 13.31
CA SER A 158 -11.30 11.08 13.25
C SER A 158 -10.81 12.26 14.11
N ILE A 159 -9.78 12.06 14.95
CA ILE A 159 -9.19 13.18 15.71
C ILE A 159 -8.50 14.13 14.74
N SER A 160 -8.98 15.37 14.67
CA SER A 160 -8.39 16.43 13.85
C SER A 160 -7.64 17.42 14.74
N TYR A 161 -6.39 17.71 14.39
CA TYR A 161 -5.59 18.75 15.04
C TYR A 161 -5.03 19.73 14.02
N LYS A 162 -5.38 21.00 14.14
CA LYS A 162 -4.98 22.09 13.20
C LYS A 162 -5.26 21.76 11.72
N GLY A 163 -6.42 21.15 11.44
CA GLY A 163 -6.81 20.77 10.07
C GLY A 163 -6.17 19.48 9.53
N PHE A 164 -5.25 18.86 10.28
CA PHE A 164 -4.68 17.58 9.93
C PHE A 164 -5.36 16.46 10.72
N SER A 165 -5.92 15.46 10.02
CA SER A 165 -6.41 14.21 10.61
C SER A 165 -5.80 13.03 9.87
N LEU A 166 -5.63 11.91 10.58
CA LEU A 166 -5.13 10.67 9.96
C LEU A 166 -6.16 10.00 9.05
N THR A 167 -7.41 10.46 9.07
CA THR A 167 -8.60 9.81 8.53
C THR A 167 -8.96 8.51 9.25
N THR A 168 -10.21 8.09 9.13
CA THR A 168 -10.68 6.80 9.68
C THR A 168 -9.86 5.62 9.16
N THR A 169 -9.48 5.65 7.89
CA THR A 169 -8.64 4.62 7.25
C THR A 169 -7.24 4.57 7.85
N GLY A 170 -6.57 5.71 7.99
CA GLY A 170 -5.23 5.79 8.59
C GLY A 170 -5.22 5.35 10.06
N GLY A 171 -6.24 5.74 10.82
CA GLY A 171 -6.42 5.30 12.21
C GLY A 171 -6.60 3.78 12.32
N CYS A 172 -7.45 3.18 11.48
CA CYS A 172 -7.65 1.73 11.43
C CYS A 172 -6.35 0.97 11.12
N ILE A 173 -5.53 1.49 10.21
CA ILE A 173 -4.23 0.89 9.87
C ILE A 173 -3.29 0.93 11.08
N LEU A 174 -3.16 2.09 11.74
CA LEU A 174 -2.28 2.23 12.91
C LEU A 174 -2.68 1.30 14.04
N VAL A 175 -3.96 1.28 14.40
CA VAL A 175 -4.47 0.41 15.47
C VAL A 175 -4.26 -1.06 15.11
N SER A 176 -4.57 -1.46 13.88
CA SER A 176 -4.38 -2.84 13.42
C SER A 176 -2.91 -3.27 13.42
N LEU A 177 -1.98 -2.37 13.08
CA LEU A 177 -0.54 -2.63 13.16
C LEU A 177 -0.09 -2.85 14.61
N VAL A 178 -0.54 -1.99 15.54
CA VAL A 178 -0.23 -2.10 16.97
C VAL A 178 -0.80 -3.39 17.55
N MET A 179 -2.08 -3.67 17.32
CA MET A 179 -2.72 -4.91 17.79
C MET A 179 -2.05 -6.15 17.18
N GLY A 180 -1.76 -6.11 15.88
CA GLY A 180 -1.04 -7.17 15.18
C GLY A 180 0.37 -7.42 15.70
N GLN A 181 1.06 -6.39 16.19
CA GLN A 181 2.40 -6.50 16.79
C GLN A 181 2.33 -7.24 18.15
N PHE A 182 1.42 -6.85 18.99
CA PHE A 182 1.29 -7.49 20.32
C PHE A 182 0.68 -8.88 20.21
N GLY A 183 -0.32 -9.06 19.33
CA GLY A 183 -1.02 -10.33 19.10
C GLY A 183 -1.85 -10.82 20.29
N ARG A 184 -1.47 -10.42 21.50
CA ARG A 184 -2.12 -10.77 22.77
C ARG A 184 -1.87 -9.74 23.85
N ILE A 185 -2.78 -9.66 24.80
CA ILE A 185 -2.63 -8.91 26.05
C ILE A 185 -2.72 -9.94 27.20
N GLY A 186 -1.58 -10.20 27.83
CA GLY A 186 -1.49 -11.25 28.85
C GLY A 186 -1.83 -12.64 28.29
N LYS A 187 -2.93 -13.26 28.74
CA LYS A 187 -3.45 -14.56 28.28
C LYS A 187 -4.55 -14.43 27.23
N ILE A 188 -4.97 -13.20 26.87
CA ILE A 188 -6.09 -12.94 25.96
C ILE A 188 -5.54 -12.71 24.54
N SER A 189 -6.09 -13.41 23.56
CA SER A 189 -5.81 -13.18 22.14
C SER A 189 -6.55 -11.93 21.67
N ILE A 190 -5.81 -10.99 21.06
CA ILE A 190 -6.38 -9.79 20.41
C ILE A 190 -6.24 -9.86 18.89
N MET A 191 -5.98 -11.04 18.36
CA MET A 191 -5.85 -11.28 16.93
C MET A 191 -7.00 -12.14 16.41
N PRO A 192 -7.66 -11.74 15.32
CA PRO A 192 -8.55 -12.63 14.58
C PRO A 192 -7.81 -13.84 14.03
N LYS A 193 -8.52 -14.93 13.79
CA LYS A 193 -7.94 -16.10 13.10
C LYS A 193 -7.52 -15.73 11.67
N GLY A 194 -6.45 -16.34 11.19
CA GLY A 194 -5.92 -16.05 9.84
C GLY A 194 -6.93 -16.35 8.73
N SER A 195 -7.81 -17.35 8.90
CA SER A 195 -8.92 -17.64 8.00
C SER A 195 -9.93 -16.49 7.95
N THR A 196 -10.32 -15.98 9.11
CA THR A 196 -11.26 -14.86 9.26
C THR A 196 -10.70 -13.58 8.64
N LEU A 197 -9.40 -13.28 8.87
CA LEU A 197 -8.74 -12.13 8.26
C LEU A 197 -8.71 -12.22 6.72
N ARG A 198 -8.53 -13.42 6.16
CA ARG A 198 -8.59 -13.61 4.70
C ARG A 198 -9.99 -13.34 4.16
N VAL A 199 -11.03 -13.85 4.81
CA VAL A 199 -12.42 -13.60 4.40
C VAL A 199 -12.74 -12.09 4.47
N PHE A 200 -12.41 -11.42 5.58
CA PHE A 200 -12.64 -9.98 5.71
C PHE A 200 -11.86 -9.14 4.70
N ARG A 201 -10.65 -9.56 4.36
CA ARG A 201 -9.85 -8.91 3.31
C ARG A 201 -10.55 -9.00 1.95
N GLU A 202 -10.99 -10.20 1.55
CA GLU A 202 -11.65 -10.40 0.26
C GLU A 202 -12.99 -9.66 0.18
N LEU A 203 -13.82 -9.77 1.22
CA LEU A 203 -15.10 -9.05 1.29
C LEU A 203 -14.89 -7.52 1.30
N GLY A 204 -13.95 -7.04 2.11
CA GLY A 204 -13.63 -5.61 2.15
C GLY A 204 -13.14 -5.09 0.81
N LEU A 205 -12.28 -5.85 0.13
CA LEU A 205 -11.81 -5.50 -1.21
C LEU A 205 -12.97 -5.50 -2.23
N MET A 206 -13.85 -6.49 -2.21
CA MET A 206 -15.03 -6.54 -3.10
C MET A 206 -15.94 -5.33 -2.90
N PHE A 207 -16.34 -5.03 -1.67
CA PHE A 207 -17.20 -3.88 -1.38
C PHE A 207 -16.54 -2.56 -1.76
N PHE A 208 -15.24 -2.44 -1.49
CA PHE A 208 -14.47 -1.29 -1.90
C PHE A 208 -14.45 -1.11 -3.42
N LEU A 209 -14.13 -2.17 -4.18
CA LEU A 209 -14.07 -2.11 -5.65
C LEU A 209 -15.43 -1.83 -6.27
N ILE A 210 -16.51 -2.39 -5.72
CA ILE A 210 -17.88 -2.10 -6.15
C ILE A 210 -18.19 -0.62 -5.92
N GLY A 211 -17.95 -0.11 -4.72
CA GLY A 211 -18.19 1.30 -4.39
C GLY A 211 -17.38 2.26 -5.26
N ALA A 212 -16.06 2.03 -5.37
CA ALA A 212 -15.19 2.84 -6.21
C ALA A 212 -15.56 2.73 -7.71
N GLY A 213 -15.94 1.51 -8.17
CA GLY A 213 -16.35 1.27 -9.53
C GLY A 213 -17.65 1.98 -9.91
N ILE A 214 -18.65 2.01 -9.01
CA ILE A 214 -19.91 2.72 -9.23
C ILE A 214 -19.66 4.23 -9.30
N SER A 215 -18.96 4.79 -8.31
CA SER A 215 -18.66 6.23 -8.26
C SER A 215 -17.81 6.68 -9.45
N GLY A 216 -16.73 5.92 -9.76
CA GLY A 216 -15.86 6.23 -10.90
C GLY A 216 -16.56 6.00 -12.25
N GLY A 217 -17.35 4.93 -12.37
CA GLY A 217 -18.06 4.58 -13.61
C GLY A 217 -19.11 5.60 -14.02
N ALA A 218 -19.77 6.22 -13.05
CA ALA A 218 -20.82 7.22 -13.32
C ALA A 218 -20.32 8.42 -14.13
N LYS A 219 -19.09 8.87 -13.89
CA LYS A 219 -18.47 10.01 -14.60
C LYS A 219 -17.37 9.59 -15.59
N PHE A 220 -17.10 8.28 -15.71
CA PHE A 220 -15.97 7.78 -16.52
C PHE A 220 -16.03 8.24 -17.97
N VAL A 221 -17.20 8.09 -18.60
CA VAL A 221 -17.38 8.41 -20.04
C VAL A 221 -17.19 9.90 -20.32
N GLU A 222 -17.60 10.76 -19.37
CA GLU A 222 -17.51 12.22 -19.50
C GLU A 222 -16.10 12.74 -19.32
N VAL A 223 -15.35 12.11 -18.38
CA VAL A 223 -14.04 12.61 -17.91
C VAL A 223 -12.87 11.86 -18.55
N PHE A 224 -13.11 10.66 -19.13
CA PHE A 224 -12.04 9.84 -19.66
C PHE A 224 -11.25 10.54 -20.77
N ASN A 225 -9.93 10.64 -20.56
CA ASN A 225 -8.99 11.12 -21.55
C ASN A 225 -7.77 10.18 -21.59
N ALA A 226 -7.29 9.87 -22.79
CA ALA A 226 -6.11 9.02 -22.97
C ALA A 226 -4.84 9.55 -22.22
N LYS A 227 -4.78 10.86 -21.97
CA LYS A 227 -3.72 11.47 -21.15
C LYS A 227 -3.67 10.89 -19.73
N TYR A 228 -4.83 10.61 -19.12
CA TYR A 228 -4.89 10.05 -17.76
C TYR A 228 -4.34 8.64 -17.70
N LEU A 229 -4.57 7.86 -18.75
CA LEU A 229 -3.97 6.54 -18.90
C LEU A 229 -2.45 6.63 -18.91
N PHE A 230 -1.91 7.53 -19.72
CA PHE A 230 -0.47 7.77 -19.81
C PHE A 230 0.12 8.23 -18.46
N TYR A 231 -0.54 9.15 -17.77
CA TYR A 231 -0.10 9.59 -16.44
C TYR A 231 -0.14 8.45 -15.42
N GLY A 232 -1.18 7.61 -15.45
CA GLY A 232 -1.28 6.41 -14.58
C GLY A 232 -0.14 5.44 -14.82
N VAL A 233 0.22 5.19 -16.09
CA VAL A 233 1.38 4.35 -16.44
C VAL A 233 2.68 4.95 -15.93
N LEU A 234 2.90 6.26 -16.08
CA LEU A 234 4.10 6.92 -15.55
C LEU A 234 4.17 6.84 -14.02
N MET A 235 3.04 7.08 -13.33
CA MET A 235 2.95 7.00 -11.87
C MET A 235 3.14 5.57 -11.34
N THR A 236 2.95 4.55 -12.17
CA THR A 236 3.22 3.15 -11.82
C THR A 236 4.68 2.77 -12.10
N LEU A 237 5.16 3.04 -13.31
CA LEU A 237 6.47 2.54 -13.77
C LEU A 237 7.64 3.30 -13.16
N ILE A 238 7.57 4.63 -13.11
CA ILE A 238 8.70 5.46 -12.64
C ILE A 238 9.08 5.13 -11.20
N PRO A 239 8.15 5.04 -10.22
CA PRO A 239 8.49 4.68 -8.85
C PRO A 239 9.08 3.28 -8.71
N MET A 240 8.59 2.31 -9.50
CA MET A 240 9.14 0.95 -9.50
C MET A 240 10.56 0.90 -10.03
N ILE A 241 10.84 1.61 -11.13
CA ILE A 241 12.18 1.66 -11.72
C ILE A 241 13.15 2.37 -10.77
N ILE A 242 12.78 3.53 -10.23
CA ILE A 242 13.60 4.28 -9.26
C ILE A 242 13.85 3.42 -8.01
N GLY A 243 12.79 2.82 -7.46
CA GLY A 243 12.90 1.94 -6.30
C GLY A 243 13.80 0.74 -6.56
N TYR A 244 13.66 0.09 -7.72
CA TYR A 244 14.48 -1.05 -8.11
C TYR A 244 15.98 -0.67 -8.24
N LEU A 245 16.27 0.42 -8.93
CA LEU A 245 17.65 0.89 -9.13
C LEU A 245 18.28 1.32 -7.80
N PHE A 246 17.53 2.04 -6.97
CA PHE A 246 17.99 2.43 -5.65
C PHE A 246 18.26 1.23 -4.75
N ALA A 247 17.35 0.26 -4.69
CA ALA A 247 17.52 -0.96 -3.90
C ALA A 247 18.71 -1.79 -4.39
N LYS A 248 18.93 -1.85 -5.71
CA LYS A 248 20.02 -2.62 -6.33
C LYS A 248 21.39 -1.96 -6.12
N TYR A 249 21.51 -0.66 -6.42
CA TYR A 249 22.82 0.01 -6.48
C TYR A 249 23.21 0.71 -5.16
N VAL A 250 22.26 1.25 -4.44
CA VAL A 250 22.50 1.98 -3.18
C VAL A 250 22.39 1.06 -1.97
N LEU A 251 21.26 0.37 -1.85
CA LEU A 251 21.01 -0.52 -0.71
C LEU A 251 21.63 -1.91 -0.88
N LYS A 252 22.01 -2.29 -2.10
CA LYS A 252 22.61 -3.59 -2.46
C LYS A 252 21.81 -4.78 -1.94
N LEU A 253 20.47 -4.67 -2.02
CA LEU A 253 19.57 -5.74 -1.58
C LEU A 253 19.61 -6.91 -2.57
N PRO A 254 19.55 -8.17 -2.08
CA PRO A 254 19.30 -9.33 -2.91
C PRO A 254 18.04 -9.12 -3.76
N LEU A 255 18.01 -9.70 -4.98
CA LEU A 255 16.96 -9.44 -5.95
C LEU A 255 15.54 -9.68 -5.38
N LEU A 256 15.34 -10.80 -4.68
CA LEU A 256 14.03 -11.14 -4.13
C LEU A 256 13.62 -10.21 -2.99
N ASN A 257 14.54 -9.75 -2.14
CA ASN A 257 14.27 -8.74 -1.12
C ASN A 257 13.96 -7.38 -1.74
N ASN A 258 14.66 -7.01 -2.83
CA ASN A 258 14.38 -5.81 -3.59
C ASN A 258 12.95 -5.84 -4.15
N LEU A 259 12.59 -6.91 -4.89
CA LEU A 259 11.26 -7.05 -5.49
C LEU A 259 10.15 -7.15 -4.42
N GLY A 260 10.39 -7.88 -3.33
CA GLY A 260 9.46 -7.93 -2.19
C GLY A 260 9.23 -6.57 -1.55
N SER A 261 10.27 -5.76 -1.43
CA SER A 261 10.15 -4.39 -0.91
C SER A 261 9.43 -3.47 -1.89
N ILE A 262 9.63 -3.63 -3.21
CA ILE A 262 8.89 -2.87 -4.22
C ILE A 262 7.40 -3.21 -4.16
N THR A 263 7.03 -4.48 -4.07
CA THR A 263 5.61 -4.86 -3.91
C THR A 263 5.00 -4.25 -2.65
N GLY A 264 5.78 -4.14 -1.57
CA GLY A 264 5.39 -3.46 -0.34
C GLY A 264 5.27 -1.94 -0.51
N GLY A 265 6.24 -1.31 -1.20
CA GLY A 265 6.25 0.13 -1.49
C GLY A 265 5.12 0.56 -2.42
N MET A 266 4.77 -0.27 -3.39
CA MET A 266 3.62 -0.10 -4.28
C MET A 266 2.29 -0.53 -3.65
N THR A 267 2.30 -0.95 -2.40
CA THR A 267 1.16 -1.46 -1.62
C THR A 267 0.38 -2.61 -2.29
N SER A 268 1.04 -3.38 -3.19
CA SER A 268 0.40 -4.39 -4.04
C SER A 268 0.49 -5.81 -3.46
N THR A 269 -0.57 -6.25 -2.78
CA THR A 269 -0.69 -7.63 -2.28
C THR A 269 -0.77 -8.68 -3.41
N PRO A 270 -1.47 -8.43 -4.55
CA PRO A 270 -1.47 -9.37 -5.67
C PRO A 270 -0.08 -9.64 -6.24
N ALA A 271 0.74 -8.59 -6.36
CA ALA A 271 2.11 -8.73 -6.84
C ALA A 271 3.01 -9.52 -5.87
N LEU A 272 2.81 -9.39 -4.56
CA LEU A 272 3.48 -10.25 -3.58
C LEU A 272 3.10 -11.72 -3.80
N GLY A 273 1.81 -12.02 -3.96
CA GLY A 273 1.35 -13.40 -4.24
C GLY A 273 2.00 -13.98 -5.48
N THR A 274 2.08 -13.20 -6.56
CA THR A 274 2.77 -13.60 -7.79
C THR A 274 4.28 -13.82 -7.57
N LEU A 275 4.94 -12.93 -6.83
CA LEU A 275 6.36 -13.05 -6.54
C LEU A 275 6.68 -14.29 -5.70
N ILE A 276 5.82 -14.65 -4.74
CA ILE A 276 5.92 -15.90 -3.97
C ILE A 276 5.78 -17.12 -4.89
N GLN A 277 4.85 -17.10 -5.84
CA GLN A 277 4.69 -18.18 -6.81
C GLN A 277 5.91 -18.33 -7.73
N VAL A 278 6.46 -17.22 -8.21
CA VAL A 278 7.64 -17.22 -9.11
C VAL A 278 8.90 -17.71 -8.40
N SER A 279 9.07 -17.35 -7.14
CA SER A 279 10.27 -17.68 -6.36
C SER A 279 10.18 -19.01 -5.61
N GLY A 280 8.98 -19.51 -5.36
CA GLY A 280 8.75 -20.74 -4.58
C GLY A 280 9.00 -20.59 -3.07
N THR A 281 9.13 -19.36 -2.54
CA THR A 281 9.36 -19.12 -1.10
C THR A 281 8.47 -18.02 -0.53
N GLU A 282 7.99 -18.21 0.70
CA GLU A 282 7.26 -17.20 1.47
C GLU A 282 8.17 -16.17 2.19
N ASP A 283 9.48 -16.38 2.24
CA ASP A 283 10.43 -15.52 2.97
C ASP A 283 10.43 -14.07 2.44
N ILE A 284 10.08 -13.90 1.18
CA ILE A 284 9.91 -12.60 0.52
C ILE A 284 8.86 -11.73 1.23
N ALA A 285 7.84 -12.34 1.82
CA ALA A 285 6.82 -11.63 2.57
C ALA A 285 7.40 -10.80 3.74
N THR A 286 8.61 -11.12 4.19
CA THR A 286 9.33 -10.35 5.20
C THR A 286 9.72 -8.96 4.69
N ALA A 287 10.28 -8.86 3.49
CA ALA A 287 10.65 -7.59 2.87
C ALA A 287 9.41 -6.74 2.56
N TYR A 288 8.35 -7.36 2.03
CA TYR A 288 7.05 -6.73 1.85
C TYR A 288 6.50 -6.17 3.16
N ALA A 289 6.44 -6.99 4.22
CA ALA A 289 5.88 -6.60 5.50
C ALA A 289 6.66 -5.49 6.21
N ALA A 290 7.95 -5.36 5.92
CA ALA A 290 8.78 -4.28 6.46
C ALA A 290 8.57 -2.94 5.72
N THR A 291 8.30 -2.97 4.42
CA THR A 291 8.14 -1.76 3.58
C THR A 291 6.69 -1.27 3.55
N TYR A 292 5.72 -2.19 3.47
CA TYR A 292 4.30 -1.91 3.26
C TYR A 292 3.69 -0.90 4.24
N PRO A 293 3.83 -1.02 5.57
CA PRO A 293 3.17 -0.09 6.50
C PRO A 293 3.67 1.33 6.39
N ILE A 294 4.96 1.50 6.09
CA ILE A 294 5.57 2.82 5.93
C ILE A 294 5.10 3.45 4.63
N ALA A 295 5.11 2.70 3.54
CA ALA A 295 4.56 3.14 2.27
C ALA A 295 3.09 3.56 2.42
N LEU A 296 2.29 2.78 3.16
CA LEU A 296 0.88 3.01 3.39
C LEU A 296 0.61 4.32 4.15
N ILE A 297 1.35 4.58 5.22
CA ILE A 297 1.25 5.84 5.98
C ILE A 297 1.73 7.01 5.10
N SER A 298 2.86 6.83 4.43
CA SER A 298 3.46 7.88 3.63
C SER A 298 2.59 8.30 2.44
N VAL A 299 1.93 7.35 1.76
CA VAL A 299 1.06 7.68 0.62
C VAL A 299 -0.22 8.38 1.06
N VAL A 300 -0.77 8.04 2.23
CA VAL A 300 -1.92 8.75 2.82
C VAL A 300 -1.55 10.22 3.10
N ILE A 301 -0.39 10.44 3.69
CA ILE A 301 0.12 11.79 3.95
C ILE A 301 0.38 12.53 2.63
N ALA A 302 1.04 11.87 1.67
CA ALA A 302 1.36 12.47 0.37
C ALA A 302 0.10 12.88 -0.40
N ALA A 303 -0.92 12.02 -0.46
CA ALA A 303 -2.18 12.33 -1.12
C ALA A 303 -2.84 13.59 -0.53
N LYS A 304 -2.89 13.71 0.80
CA LYS A 304 -3.41 14.92 1.47
C LYS A 304 -2.58 16.15 1.18
N LEU A 305 -1.25 16.06 1.28
CA LEU A 305 -0.37 17.19 1.02
C LEU A 305 -0.49 17.69 -0.42
N ILE A 306 -0.59 16.79 -1.40
CA ILE A 306 -0.77 17.17 -2.81
C ILE A 306 -2.10 17.91 -2.98
N VAL A 307 -3.20 17.43 -2.39
CA VAL A 307 -4.50 18.13 -2.47
C VAL A 307 -4.44 19.50 -1.82
N MET A 308 -3.72 19.66 -0.70
CA MET A 308 -3.66 20.92 0.06
C MET A 308 -2.75 21.97 -0.56
N PHE A 309 -1.67 21.58 -1.25
CA PHE A 309 -0.61 22.50 -1.66
C PHE A 309 -0.41 22.62 -3.19
N CYS A 310 -1.01 21.76 -3.98
CA CYS A 310 -1.01 21.87 -5.44
C CYS A 310 -2.36 22.32 -5.97
#